data_14abd4a72055816ecbb1c0bc6c23d94c
#
_entry.id   14abd4a72055816ecbb1c0bc6c23d94c
#
_cell.length_a   1.000
_cell.length_b   1.000
_cell.length_c   1.000
_cell.angle_alpha   90.00
_cell.angle_beta   90.00
_cell.angle_gamma   90.00
#
_symmetry.space_group_name_H-M   'P 1'
#
loop_
_entity.id
_entity.type
_entity.pdbx_description
1 polymer ?
#
loop_
_entity_poly.entity_id
_entity_poly.type
_entity_poly.pdbx_seq_one_letter_code
_entity_poly.pdbx_strand_id
1 'polypeptide(L)' 'MKKGELRELYQMMFPEYPDIVTVKELREMLGISRKLAYKLIDYGYIHAVKIGMTLKIPKISVINYVMEKEVKKVG' A
#
# COMPACT_ATOMS: atom_id res chain seq x y z
N MET A 1 -6.86 -10.07 -16.93
CA MET A 1 -7.47 -8.74 -16.75
C MET A 1 -6.85 -7.75 -17.71
N LYS A 2 -7.66 -6.94 -18.33
CA LYS A 2 -7.18 -5.93 -19.27
C LYS A 2 -6.53 -4.77 -18.50
N LYS A 3 -5.58 -4.09 -19.15
CA LYS A 3 -4.88 -2.97 -18.53
C LYS A 3 -5.84 -1.89 -18.03
N GLY A 4 -6.88 -1.58 -18.81
CA GLY A 4 -7.83 -0.56 -18.41
C GLY A 4 -8.59 -0.91 -17.15
N GLU A 5 -9.00 -2.17 -17.04
CA GLU A 5 -9.72 -2.64 -15.87
C GLU A 5 -8.86 -2.59 -14.62
N LEU A 6 -7.60 -2.98 -14.76
CA LEU A 6 -6.68 -2.94 -13.62
C LEU A 6 -6.45 -1.52 -13.16
N ARG A 7 -6.28 -0.59 -14.09
CA ARG A 7 -6.10 0.82 -13.76
C ARG A 7 -7.31 1.38 -13.02
N GLU A 8 -8.50 1.02 -13.47
CA GLU A 8 -9.72 1.47 -12.83
C GLU A 8 -9.83 0.96 -11.40
N LEU A 9 -9.49 -0.31 -11.18
CA LEU A 9 -9.49 -0.87 -9.83
C LEU A 9 -8.54 -0.12 -8.91
N TYR A 10 -7.35 0.19 -9.40
CA TYR A 10 -6.37 0.94 -8.62
C TYR A 10 -6.89 2.33 -8.27
N GLN A 11 -7.56 2.98 -9.21
CA GLN A 11 -8.10 4.31 -8.97
C GLN A 11 -9.25 4.31 -7.98
N MET A 12 -9.98 3.20 -7.90
CA MET A 12 -11.11 3.08 -6.99
C MET A 12 -10.69 2.74 -5.56
N MET A 13 -9.50 2.21 -5.38
CA MET A 13 -9.05 1.82 -4.05
C MET A 13 -8.48 3.02 -3.29
N PHE A 14 -8.93 3.19 -2.06
CA PHE A 14 -8.46 4.24 -1.17
C PHE A 14 -8.53 5.63 -1.79
N PRO A 15 -9.71 6.02 -2.33
CA PRO A 15 -9.81 7.29 -3.07
C PRO A 15 -9.57 8.53 -2.21
N GLU A 16 -9.75 8.43 -0.88
CA GLU A 16 -9.52 9.58 -0.01
C GLU A 16 -8.04 9.79 0.32
N TYR A 17 -7.16 8.90 -0.10
CA TYR A 17 -5.73 9.04 0.19
C TYR A 17 -4.97 9.51 -1.04
N PRO A 18 -3.93 10.35 -0.85
CA PRO A 18 -3.13 10.83 -1.98
C PRO A 18 -2.25 9.72 -2.56
N ASP A 19 -1.61 10.02 -3.69
CA ASP A 19 -0.75 9.04 -4.36
C ASP A 19 0.46 8.64 -3.53
N ILE A 20 0.92 9.54 -2.66
CA ILE A 20 2.02 9.27 -1.73
C ILE A 20 1.48 9.41 -0.32
N VAL A 21 1.63 8.37 0.48
CA VAL A 21 1.08 8.36 1.83
C VAL A 21 2.19 8.24 2.87
N THR A 22 1.86 8.62 4.10
CA THR A 22 2.75 8.51 5.25
C THR A 22 2.56 7.17 5.93
N VAL A 23 3.43 6.85 6.89
CA VAL A 23 3.26 5.63 7.70
C VAL A 23 1.93 5.67 8.45
N LYS A 24 1.57 6.83 8.96
CA LYS A 24 0.29 6.98 9.66
C LYS A 24 -0.89 6.64 8.74
N GLU A 25 -0.85 7.15 7.52
CA GLU A 25 -1.91 6.88 6.56
C GLU A 25 -1.92 5.40 6.14
N LEU A 26 -0.74 4.81 5.96
CA LEU A 26 -0.64 3.39 5.67
C LEU A 26 -1.33 2.55 6.75
N ARG A 27 -1.09 2.89 8.01
CA ARG A 27 -1.73 2.19 9.12
C ARG A 27 -3.24 2.30 9.07
N GLU A 28 -3.74 3.50 8.75
CA GLU A 28 -5.18 3.73 8.64
C GLU A 28 -5.78 2.92 7.48
N MET A 29 -5.10 2.92 6.35
CA MET A 29 -5.58 2.22 5.17
C MET A 29 -5.71 0.72 5.41
N LEU A 30 -4.76 0.13 6.13
CA LEU A 30 -4.74 -1.31 6.36
C LEU A 30 -5.27 -1.71 7.73
N GLY A 31 -5.51 -0.75 8.62
CA GLY A 31 -5.98 -1.04 9.96
C GLY A 31 -4.97 -1.82 10.77
N ILE A 32 -3.70 -1.50 10.66
CA ILE A 32 -2.63 -2.23 11.32
C ILE A 32 -1.86 -1.36 12.31
N SER A 33 -1.09 -2.01 13.17
CA SER A 33 -0.27 -1.33 14.15
C SER A 33 0.95 -0.70 13.50
N ARG A 34 1.55 0.26 14.20
CA ARG A 34 2.79 0.90 13.73
C ARG A 34 3.90 -0.13 13.56
N LYS A 35 4.00 -1.04 14.51
CA LYS A 35 5.04 -2.07 14.46
C LYS A 35 4.90 -2.95 13.22
N LEU A 36 3.68 -3.35 12.92
CA LEU A 36 3.45 -4.17 11.73
C LEU A 36 3.71 -3.39 10.45
N ALA A 37 3.31 -2.12 10.42
CA ALA A 37 3.57 -1.27 9.25
C ALA A 37 5.07 -1.21 8.94
N TYR A 38 5.89 -0.98 9.95
CA TYR A 38 7.34 -0.92 9.74
C TYR A 38 7.91 -2.28 9.33
N LYS A 39 7.36 -3.36 9.86
CA LYS A 39 7.80 -4.69 9.45
C LYS A 39 7.53 -4.96 7.97
N LEU A 40 6.35 -4.57 7.49
CA LEU A 40 6.01 -4.76 6.09
C LEU A 40 6.96 -3.99 5.17
N ILE A 41 7.35 -2.78 5.60
CA ILE A 41 8.29 -1.97 4.84
C ILE A 41 9.70 -2.59 4.90
N ASP A 42 10.14 -2.98 6.08
CA ASP A 42 11.48 -3.53 6.28
C ASP A 42 11.68 -4.83 5.52
N TYR A 43 10.65 -5.66 5.45
CA TYR A 43 10.74 -6.95 4.75
C TYR A 43 10.52 -6.81 3.25
N GLY A 44 10.23 -5.61 2.76
CA GLY A 44 10.06 -5.38 1.35
C GLY A 44 8.68 -5.72 0.80
N TYR A 45 7.72 -6.01 1.65
CA TYR A 45 6.36 -6.26 1.17
C TYR A 45 5.68 -4.99 0.68
N ILE A 46 6.03 -3.87 1.27
CA ILE A 46 5.51 -2.57 0.85
C ILE A 46 6.71 -1.67 0.60
N HIS A 47 6.76 -1.11 -0.60
CA HIS A 47 7.86 -0.24 -0.98
C HIS A 47 7.71 1.12 -0.32
N ALA A 48 8.80 1.67 0.18
CA ALA A 48 8.82 3.01 0.78
C ALA A 48 10.12 3.70 0.42
N VAL A 49 10.06 5.02 0.31
CA VAL A 49 11.23 5.85 0.01
C VAL A 49 11.47 6.78 1.20
N LYS A 50 12.69 6.81 1.68
CA LYS A 50 13.04 7.72 2.77
C LYS A 50 13.47 9.05 2.18
N ILE A 51 12.77 10.10 2.53
CA ILE A 51 13.08 11.45 2.09
C ILE A 51 13.30 12.30 3.33
N GLY A 52 14.56 12.68 3.56
CA GLY A 52 14.94 13.34 4.80
C GLY A 52 14.74 12.39 5.96
N MET A 53 13.91 12.77 6.92
CA MET A 53 13.62 11.95 8.10
C MET A 53 12.28 11.23 7.98
N THR A 54 11.64 11.33 6.84
CA THR A 54 10.26 10.83 6.68
C THR A 54 10.20 9.74 5.63
N LEU A 55 9.43 8.69 5.92
CA LEU A 55 9.15 7.64 4.93
C LEU A 55 7.95 8.07 4.10
N LYS A 56 8.10 7.96 2.78
CA LYS A 56 7.03 8.24 1.83
C LYS A 56 6.69 6.95 1.10
N ILE A 57 5.43 6.60 1.08
CA ILE A 57 4.98 5.31 0.56
C ILE A 57 4.06 5.55 -0.64
N PRO A 58 4.44 5.07 -1.84
CA PRO A 58 3.53 5.16 -2.98
C PRO A 58 2.25 4.39 -2.69
N LYS A 59 1.11 5.02 -2.87
CA LYS A 59 -0.17 4.35 -2.60
C LYS A 59 -0.30 3.07 -3.42
N ILE A 60 0.23 3.07 -4.63
CA ILE A 60 0.18 1.89 -5.49
C ILE A 60 0.86 0.68 -4.84
N SER A 61 1.90 0.92 -4.05
CA SER A 61 2.59 -0.15 -3.36
C SER A 61 1.69 -0.82 -2.31
N VAL A 62 0.90 -0.01 -1.63
CA VAL A 62 -0.06 -0.53 -0.64
C VAL A 62 -1.15 -1.33 -1.35
N ILE A 63 -1.65 -0.80 -2.44
CA ILE A 63 -2.69 -1.47 -3.22
C ILE A 63 -2.19 -2.81 -3.75
N ASN A 64 -0.98 -2.84 -4.29
CA ASN A 64 -0.38 -4.08 -4.79
C ASN A 64 -0.25 -5.12 -3.69
N TYR A 65 0.16 -4.70 -2.51
CA TYR A 65 0.29 -5.61 -1.38
C TYR A 65 -1.06 -6.25 -1.04
N VAL A 66 -2.09 -5.42 -0.95
CA VAL A 66 -3.44 -5.91 -0.63
C VAL A 66 -3.93 -6.89 -1.68
N MET A 67 -3.75 -6.55 -2.95
CA MET A 67 -4.22 -7.40 -4.03
C MET A 67 -3.48 -8.73 -4.10
N GLU A 68 -2.19 -8.72 -3.84
CA GLU A 68 -1.41 -9.95 -3.79
C GLU A 68 -1.88 -10.87 -2.66
N LYS A 69 -2.14 -10.29 -1.49
CA LYS A 69 -2.60 -11.09 -0.36
C LYS A 69 -3.95 -11.70 -0.62
N GLU A 70 -4.83 -10.95 -1.28
CA GLU A 70 -6.14 -11.45 -1.62
C GLU A 70 -6.06 -12.66 -2.56
N VAL A 71 -5.20 -12.57 -3.57
CA VAL A 71 -5.01 -13.67 -4.51
C VAL A 71 -4.49 -14.91 -3.81
N LYS A 72 -3.51 -14.75 -2.93
CA LYS A 72 -2.95 -15.87 -2.18
C LYS A 72 -3.96 -16.52 -1.26
N LYS A 73 -4.89 -15.74 -0.76
CA LYS A 73 -5.89 -16.23 0.17
C LYS A 73 -6.88 -17.19 -0.47
N VAL A 74 -7.12 -17.02 -1.75
CA VAL A 74 -8.09 -17.83 -2.49
C VAL A 74 -7.57 -19.23 -2.76
N GLY A 75 -6.27 -19.38 -2.82
CA GLY A 75 -5.64 -20.67 -3.13
C GLY A 75 -5.82 -21.75 -2.10
#